data_a28995faa96cc4d4db56fbd860fa1589
#
_entry.id   a28995faa96cc4d4db56fbd860fa1589
#
_cell.length_a   1.000
_cell.length_b   1.000
_cell.length_c   1.000
_cell.angle_alpha   90.00
_cell.angle_beta   90.00
_cell.angle_gamma   90.00
#
_symmetry.space_group_name_H-M   'P 1'
#
loop_
_entity.id
_entity.type
_entity.pdbx_description
1 polymer ?
#
loop_
_entity_poly.entity_id
_entity_poly.type
_entity_poly.pdbx_seq_one_letter_code
_entity_poly.pdbx_strand_id
1 'polypeptide(L)'
;MSALSLRLALSVAALSALALSACTTNTAPPPDTSAAPMGQPAIASQYRPEEVVGRWGYGAFHKDEDLARTAAAARGQCGQPVEITRGPNGGVMMYLADSAQLQELQLKGSASGKNYIGPPGDAGGAQDREIVSFDGRTMVLKWMDPEVGGRYGTGVYVRCAPEGVARAGAKPRAPAAP
;
A
#
# COMPACT_ATOMS: atom_id res chain seq x y z
N MET A 1 22.86 -14.60 49.04
CA MET A 1 22.55 -14.81 50.47
C MET A 1 21.04 -14.89 50.59
N SER A 2 20.60 -16.03 51.14
CA SER A 2 19.31 -16.39 51.76
C SER A 2 18.13 -16.56 50.83
N ALA A 3 17.77 -17.77 50.54
CA ALA A 3 17.09 -18.85 51.26
C ALA A 3 15.57 -18.77 51.07
N LEU A 4 14.98 -19.65 50.25
CA LEU A 4 14.42 -20.96 50.66
C LEU A 4 13.17 -20.87 51.57
N SER A 5 12.00 -21.17 51.04
CA SER A 5 10.98 -21.90 51.81
C SER A 5 9.99 -22.65 50.92
N LEU A 6 10.19 -23.89 50.88
CA LEU A 6 9.38 -25.03 50.48
C LEU A 6 8.24 -25.23 51.52
N ARG A 7 6.97 -25.34 51.09
CA ARG A 7 5.94 -26.06 51.87
C ARG A 7 5.03 -26.89 50.98
N LEU A 8 5.20 -28.13 51.14
CA LEU A 8 4.46 -29.33 50.77
C LEU A 8 3.22 -29.46 51.66
N ALA A 9 2.06 -29.75 51.09
CA ALA A 9 0.95 -30.34 51.83
C ALA A 9 0.14 -31.28 50.92
N LEU A 10 0.28 -32.57 51.16
CA LEU A 10 -0.58 -33.66 50.70
C LEU A 10 -1.89 -33.69 51.51
N SER A 11 -3.02 -34.07 50.85
CA SER A 11 -4.18 -34.77 51.42
C SER A 11 -5.01 -35.30 50.24
N VAL A 12 -5.01 -36.53 49.86
CA VAL A 12 -5.61 -37.80 50.23
C VAL A 12 -7.15 -37.80 50.18
N ALA A 13 -7.64 -38.53 49.17
CA ALA A 13 -8.77 -39.47 49.00
C ALA A 13 -10.21 -39.05 49.32
N ALA A 14 -11.10 -39.33 48.35
CA ALA A 14 -12.22 -40.26 48.51
C ALA A 14 -12.89 -40.60 47.18
N LEU A 15 -13.01 -41.89 46.90
CA LEU A 15 -13.79 -42.52 45.84
C LEU A 15 -15.30 -42.26 46.04
N SER A 16 -16.03 -42.00 44.98
CA SER A 16 -17.44 -42.37 44.87
C SER A 16 -17.80 -42.53 43.38
N ALA A 17 -17.93 -43.76 42.96
CA ALA A 17 -18.45 -44.17 41.66
C ALA A 17 -20.00 -44.10 41.70
N LEU A 18 -20.58 -43.33 40.76
CA LEU A 18 -21.95 -43.52 40.36
C LEU A 18 -22.01 -43.41 38.81
N ALA A 19 -22.21 -44.56 38.20
CA ALA A 19 -22.52 -44.68 36.79
C ALA A 19 -23.97 -44.21 36.53
N LEU A 20 -24.15 -43.14 35.82
CA LEU A 20 -25.42 -42.84 35.16
C LEU A 20 -25.13 -42.76 33.66
N SER A 21 -25.63 -43.76 32.94
CA SER A 21 -25.70 -43.81 31.49
C SER A 21 -26.70 -42.74 31.01
N ALA A 22 -26.23 -41.61 30.60
CA ALA A 22 -27.01 -40.63 29.88
C ALA A 22 -26.78 -40.84 28.38
N CYS A 23 -27.82 -41.27 27.67
CA CYS A 23 -27.88 -41.23 26.20
C CYS A 23 -27.76 -39.78 25.79
N THR A 24 -26.56 -39.37 25.38
CA THR A 24 -26.39 -38.10 24.68
C THR A 24 -26.87 -38.27 23.25
N THR A 25 -28.06 -37.78 22.96
CA THR A 25 -28.47 -37.48 21.58
C THR A 25 -27.45 -36.43 21.06
N ASN A 26 -26.63 -36.90 20.15
CA ASN A 26 -25.65 -36.06 19.45
C ASN A 26 -26.41 -35.13 18.47
N THR A 27 -27.04 -34.09 19.02
CA THR A 27 -27.58 -33.01 18.21
C THR A 27 -26.38 -32.22 17.74
N ALA A 28 -25.91 -32.47 16.52
CA ALA A 28 -24.92 -31.63 15.89
C ALA A 28 -25.42 -30.18 15.93
N PRO A 29 -24.61 -29.22 16.39
CA PRO A 29 -24.99 -27.83 16.28
C PRO A 29 -25.26 -27.54 14.79
N PRO A 30 -26.29 -26.74 14.49
CA PRO A 30 -26.51 -26.31 13.10
C PRO A 30 -25.22 -25.65 12.61
N PRO A 31 -24.80 -25.84 11.35
CA PRO A 31 -23.65 -25.14 10.82
C PRO A 31 -23.91 -23.65 11.04
N ASP A 32 -23.06 -23.01 11.81
CA ASP A 32 -23.01 -21.55 11.92
C ASP A 32 -22.80 -21.01 10.50
N THR A 33 -23.90 -20.71 9.84
CA THR A 33 -23.91 -19.92 8.63
C THR A 33 -23.71 -18.46 9.06
N SER A 34 -22.59 -18.18 9.70
CA SER A 34 -22.03 -16.85 9.70
C SER A 34 -21.65 -16.58 8.25
N ALA A 35 -22.65 -16.14 7.48
CA ALA A 35 -22.39 -15.52 6.21
C ALA A 35 -21.40 -14.39 6.52
N ALA A 36 -20.15 -14.60 6.14
CA ALA A 36 -19.18 -13.52 6.11
C ALA A 36 -19.88 -12.35 5.41
N PRO A 37 -19.82 -11.13 5.95
CA PRO A 37 -20.42 -9.99 5.29
C PRO A 37 -19.88 -10.00 3.85
N MET A 38 -20.78 -10.21 2.89
CA MET A 38 -20.45 -10.12 1.47
C MET A 38 -20.00 -8.68 1.28
N GLY A 39 -18.67 -8.48 1.29
CA GLY A 39 -18.08 -7.18 1.00
C GLY A 39 -18.69 -6.68 -0.29
N GLN A 40 -19.11 -5.44 -0.30
CA GLN A 40 -19.60 -4.81 -1.52
C GLN A 40 -18.58 -5.08 -2.63
N PRO A 41 -18.98 -5.42 -3.84
CA PRO A 41 -18.04 -5.68 -4.92
C PRO A 41 -17.12 -4.46 -5.06
N ALA A 42 -15.81 -4.69 -4.99
CA ALA A 42 -14.82 -3.63 -5.10
C ALA A 42 -15.02 -2.92 -6.45
N ILE A 43 -15.19 -1.61 -6.41
CA ILE A 43 -15.31 -0.81 -7.63
C ILE A 43 -13.92 -0.76 -8.27
N ALA A 44 -13.84 -1.20 -9.53
CA ALA A 44 -12.59 -1.18 -10.27
C ALA A 44 -12.11 0.26 -10.50
N SER A 45 -10.80 0.48 -10.42
CA SER A 45 -10.19 1.72 -10.85
C SER A 45 -10.36 1.90 -12.36
N GLN A 46 -10.49 3.14 -12.81
CA GLN A 46 -10.45 3.46 -14.25
C GLN A 46 -9.02 3.29 -14.85
N TYR A 47 -7.99 3.25 -14.01
CA TYR A 47 -6.61 3.01 -14.41
C TYR A 47 -6.22 1.57 -14.19
N ARG A 48 -5.41 1.04 -15.08
CA ARG A 48 -4.89 -0.32 -15.01
C ARG A 48 -3.45 -0.30 -14.48
N PRO A 49 -3.00 -1.34 -13.77
CA PRO A 49 -1.64 -1.45 -13.29
C PRO A 49 -0.57 -1.25 -14.37
N GLU A 50 -0.82 -1.74 -15.59
CA GLU A 50 0.09 -1.61 -16.74
C GLU A 50 0.38 -0.16 -17.12
N GLU A 51 -0.59 0.73 -16.89
CA GLU A 51 -0.46 2.15 -17.19
C GLU A 51 0.42 2.86 -16.17
N VAL A 52 0.47 2.34 -14.92
CA VAL A 52 1.22 2.92 -13.80
C VAL A 52 2.64 2.35 -13.73
N VAL A 53 2.83 1.09 -14.13
CA VAL A 53 4.16 0.44 -14.16
C VAL A 53 5.13 1.24 -15.03
N GLY A 54 6.36 1.41 -14.54
CA GLY A 54 7.43 2.08 -15.26
C GLY A 54 8.43 2.78 -14.35
N ARG A 55 9.29 3.59 -14.98
CA ARG A 55 10.32 4.39 -14.32
C ARG A 55 9.86 5.84 -14.26
N TRP A 56 9.94 6.43 -13.09
CA TRP A 56 9.38 7.75 -12.82
C TRP A 56 10.39 8.64 -12.13
N GLY A 57 10.57 9.85 -12.63
CA GLY A 57 11.17 10.93 -11.85
C GLY A 57 10.16 11.40 -10.80
N TYR A 58 10.60 11.63 -9.58
CA TYR A 58 9.73 11.95 -8.45
C TYR A 58 10.04 13.31 -7.84
N GLY A 59 9.00 14.00 -7.41
CA GLY A 59 9.04 15.17 -6.57
C GLY A 59 7.77 15.28 -5.73
N ALA A 60 7.76 16.16 -4.75
CA ALA A 60 6.58 16.41 -3.93
C ALA A 60 6.41 17.91 -3.67
N PHE A 61 5.17 18.34 -3.47
CA PHE A 61 4.82 19.73 -3.18
C PHE A 61 3.74 19.81 -2.11
N HIS A 62 3.70 20.94 -1.39
CA HIS A 62 2.68 21.22 -0.39
C HIS A 62 1.66 22.25 -0.84
N LYS A 63 1.99 23.06 -1.84
CA LYS A 63 1.13 24.10 -2.39
C LYS A 63 0.87 23.82 -3.86
N ASP A 64 -0.39 23.88 -4.27
CA ASP A 64 -0.82 23.52 -5.64
C ASP A 64 -0.12 24.37 -6.72
N GLU A 65 0.23 25.62 -6.41
CA GLU A 65 1.00 26.50 -7.29
C GLU A 65 2.40 25.98 -7.65
N ASP A 66 2.94 25.07 -6.81
CA ASP A 66 4.26 24.48 -7.01
C ASP A 66 4.26 23.26 -7.95
N LEU A 67 3.09 22.76 -8.34
CA LEU A 67 2.97 21.55 -9.17
C LEU A 67 3.83 21.61 -10.43
N ALA A 68 3.71 22.70 -11.21
CA ALA A 68 4.42 22.83 -12.49
C ALA A 68 5.95 22.84 -12.29
N ARG A 69 6.43 23.57 -11.29
CA ARG A 69 7.86 23.65 -10.92
C ARG A 69 8.38 22.30 -10.45
N THR A 70 7.61 21.63 -9.60
CA THR A 70 7.97 20.31 -9.05
C THR A 70 7.98 19.24 -10.15
N ALA A 71 7.01 19.25 -11.06
CA ALA A 71 6.99 18.34 -12.21
C ALA A 71 8.21 18.55 -13.14
N ALA A 72 8.63 19.81 -13.34
CA ALA A 72 9.84 20.10 -14.10
C ALA A 72 11.10 19.57 -13.40
N ALA A 73 11.21 19.72 -12.07
CA ALA A 73 12.31 19.18 -11.27
C ALA A 73 12.32 17.64 -11.27
N ALA A 74 11.14 16.99 -11.16
CA ALA A 74 10.99 15.55 -11.18
C ALA A 74 11.54 14.92 -12.48
N ARG A 75 11.41 15.58 -13.63
CA ARG A 75 12.03 15.12 -14.90
C ARG A 75 13.55 14.97 -14.78
N GLY A 76 14.21 15.82 -14.00
CA GLY A 76 15.64 15.73 -13.74
C GLY A 76 16.05 14.53 -12.89
N GLN A 77 15.12 13.89 -12.18
CA GLN A 77 15.37 12.73 -11.32
C GLN A 77 15.41 11.40 -12.08
N CYS A 78 15.24 11.40 -13.39
CA CYS A 78 15.28 10.16 -14.20
C CYS A 78 16.65 9.46 -14.23
N GLY A 79 17.69 10.06 -13.70
CA GLY A 79 18.98 9.41 -13.44
C GLY A 79 18.93 8.42 -12.25
N GLN A 80 18.01 8.63 -11.31
CA GLN A 80 17.72 7.76 -10.16
C GLN A 80 16.20 7.63 -10.02
N PRO A 81 15.53 6.91 -10.92
CA PRO A 81 14.08 6.88 -10.99
C PRO A 81 13.48 6.08 -9.83
N VAL A 82 12.27 6.44 -9.46
CA VAL A 82 11.37 5.53 -8.74
C VAL A 82 10.85 4.50 -9.73
N GLU A 83 11.07 3.23 -9.42
CA GLU A 83 10.55 2.14 -10.23
C GLU A 83 9.25 1.61 -9.62
N ILE A 84 8.20 1.62 -10.43
CA ILE A 84 6.92 0.99 -10.12
C ILE A 84 6.84 -0.26 -10.98
N THR A 85 6.83 -1.43 -10.33
CA THR A 85 6.78 -2.72 -11.03
C THR A 85 5.44 -3.42 -10.81
N ARG A 86 5.16 -4.46 -11.59
CA ARG A 86 3.97 -5.28 -11.43
C ARG A 86 4.07 -6.08 -10.13
N GLY A 87 3.00 -6.10 -9.35
CA GLY A 87 2.86 -6.97 -8.20
C GLY A 87 2.39 -8.38 -8.58
N PRO A 88 2.70 -9.40 -7.75
CA PRO A 88 2.33 -10.79 -8.02
C PRO A 88 0.83 -11.06 -8.00
N ASN A 89 0.04 -10.23 -7.29
CA ASN A 89 -1.41 -10.40 -7.16
C ASN A 89 -2.21 -9.42 -8.04
N GLY A 90 -1.56 -8.84 -9.05
CA GLY A 90 -2.21 -7.96 -10.03
C GLY A 90 -2.17 -6.48 -9.67
N GLY A 91 -1.55 -6.11 -8.55
CA GLY A 91 -1.30 -4.73 -8.16
C GLY A 91 0.02 -4.16 -8.70
N VAL A 92 0.54 -3.15 -8.04
CA VAL A 92 1.84 -2.52 -8.31
C VAL A 92 2.69 -2.46 -7.05
N MET A 93 4.01 -2.64 -7.21
CA MET A 93 4.96 -2.56 -6.11
C MET A 93 5.39 -1.12 -5.89
N MET A 94 5.07 -0.57 -4.73
CA MET A 94 5.44 0.78 -4.32
C MET A 94 5.75 0.83 -2.82
N TYR A 95 6.44 1.88 -2.38
CA TYR A 95 6.61 2.17 -0.96
C TYR A 95 5.35 2.82 -0.37
N LEU A 96 4.97 2.40 0.82
CA LEU A 96 4.05 3.17 1.67
C LEU A 96 4.82 4.25 2.44
N ALA A 97 4.09 5.17 3.06
CA ALA A 97 4.67 6.12 4.01
C ALA A 97 5.39 5.36 5.14
N ASP A 98 6.54 5.88 5.55
CA ASP A 98 7.33 5.34 6.66
C ASP A 98 7.74 3.85 6.51
N SER A 99 7.67 3.29 5.28
CA SER A 99 8.08 1.92 4.99
C SER A 99 9.37 1.90 4.18
N ALA A 100 10.34 1.11 4.66
CA ALA A 100 11.58 0.83 3.92
C ALA A 100 11.42 -0.34 2.92
N GLN A 101 10.24 -0.96 2.87
CA GLN A 101 9.98 -2.13 2.03
C GLN A 101 8.92 -1.83 0.98
N LEU A 102 9.14 -2.35 -0.23
CA LEU A 102 8.13 -2.35 -1.27
C LEU A 102 6.96 -3.24 -0.85
N GLN A 103 5.75 -2.75 -1.05
CA GLN A 103 4.51 -3.47 -0.83
C GLN A 103 3.68 -3.49 -2.09
N GLU A 104 2.89 -4.54 -2.27
CA GLU A 104 1.94 -4.57 -3.36
C GLU A 104 0.72 -3.73 -3.02
N LEU A 105 0.49 -2.71 -3.82
CA LEU A 105 -0.63 -1.80 -3.73
C LEU A 105 -1.61 -2.07 -4.86
N GLN A 106 -2.89 -1.91 -4.57
CA GLN A 106 -3.97 -2.10 -5.53
C GLN A 106 -4.47 -0.75 -6.05
N LEU A 107 -4.88 -0.74 -7.31
CA LEU A 107 -5.62 0.36 -7.88
C LEU A 107 -7.11 0.13 -7.58
N LYS A 108 -7.74 1.11 -6.95
CA LYS A 108 -9.10 1.02 -6.43
C LYS A 108 -9.93 2.18 -6.95
N GLY A 109 -11.16 1.90 -7.38
CA GLY A 109 -12.16 2.92 -7.69
C GLY A 109 -13.11 3.14 -6.54
N SER A 110 -13.81 4.27 -6.53
CA SER A 110 -14.87 4.57 -5.57
C SER A 110 -16.16 4.95 -6.26
N ALA A 111 -17.28 4.89 -5.53
CA ALA A 111 -18.59 5.31 -6.02
C ALA A 111 -18.65 6.79 -6.43
N SER A 112 -17.76 7.63 -5.90
CA SER A 112 -17.61 9.03 -6.28
C SER A 112 -16.80 9.25 -7.56
N GLY A 113 -16.34 8.18 -8.22
CA GLY A 113 -15.50 8.25 -9.43
C GLY A 113 -14.03 8.56 -9.17
N LYS A 114 -13.62 8.67 -7.90
CA LYS A 114 -12.22 8.84 -7.54
C LYS A 114 -11.46 7.52 -7.62
N ASN A 115 -10.17 7.61 -7.89
CA ASN A 115 -9.28 6.47 -8.01
C ASN A 115 -8.14 6.58 -6.99
N TYR A 116 -7.70 5.43 -6.50
CA TYR A 116 -6.69 5.36 -5.43
C TYR A 116 -5.66 4.28 -5.72
N ILE A 117 -4.48 4.45 -5.12
CA ILE A 117 -3.44 3.41 -5.01
C ILE A 117 -3.16 3.21 -3.53
N GLY A 118 -3.31 1.98 -3.04
CA GLY A 118 -3.05 1.67 -1.64
C GLY A 118 -3.12 0.17 -1.33
N PRO A 119 -2.92 -0.21 -0.06
CA PRO A 119 -3.03 -1.59 0.39
C PRO A 119 -4.39 -2.20 0.04
N PRO A 120 -4.52 -3.55 0.06
CA PRO A 120 -5.83 -4.19 -0.07
C PRO A 120 -6.84 -3.63 0.93
N GLY A 121 -8.10 -3.52 0.52
CA GLY A 121 -9.21 -2.99 1.32
C GLY A 121 -9.99 -1.91 0.57
N ASP A 122 -10.85 -1.20 1.29
CA ASP A 122 -11.75 -0.19 0.72
C ASP A 122 -10.98 1.00 0.13
N ALA A 123 -11.58 1.61 -0.90
CA ALA A 123 -11.02 2.79 -1.56
C ALA A 123 -11.12 4.03 -0.66
N GLY A 124 -10.04 4.80 -0.58
CA GLY A 124 -9.96 6.03 0.23
C GLY A 124 -9.56 5.78 1.68
N GLY A 125 -9.01 4.62 2.02
CA GLY A 125 -8.42 4.33 3.32
C GLY A 125 -7.23 5.25 3.66
N ALA A 126 -6.88 5.36 4.94
CA ALA A 126 -5.81 6.26 5.41
C ALA A 126 -4.46 6.04 4.71
N GLN A 127 -4.12 4.79 4.38
CA GLN A 127 -2.87 4.47 3.69
C GLN A 127 -2.96 4.60 2.16
N ASP A 128 -4.11 4.97 1.62
CA ASP A 128 -4.27 5.21 0.19
C ASP A 128 -3.69 6.56 -0.23
N ARG A 129 -3.42 6.63 -1.51
CA ARG A 129 -3.15 7.86 -2.24
C ARG A 129 -4.20 8.03 -3.32
N GLU A 130 -4.91 9.15 -3.32
CA GLU A 130 -5.81 9.53 -4.41
C GLU A 130 -4.99 9.82 -5.66
N ILE A 131 -5.38 9.25 -6.80
CA ILE A 131 -4.86 9.64 -8.10
C ILE A 131 -5.60 10.90 -8.51
N VAL A 132 -5.02 12.05 -8.18
CA VAL A 132 -5.63 13.37 -8.47
C VAL A 132 -5.67 13.62 -9.97
N SER A 133 -4.60 13.21 -10.68
CA SER A 133 -4.53 13.25 -12.13
C SER A 133 -3.54 12.21 -12.65
N PHE A 134 -3.83 11.70 -13.85
CA PHE A 134 -2.94 10.82 -14.58
C PHE A 134 -3.20 10.90 -16.08
N ASP A 135 -2.19 11.25 -16.86
CA ASP A 135 -2.24 11.39 -18.32
C ASP A 135 -1.31 10.40 -19.06
N GLY A 136 -0.82 9.36 -18.34
CA GLY A 136 0.15 8.40 -18.85
C GLY A 136 1.61 8.88 -18.80
N ARG A 137 1.85 10.19 -18.67
CA ARG A 137 3.18 10.81 -18.59
C ARG A 137 3.45 11.43 -17.22
N THR A 138 2.42 12.00 -16.63
CA THR A 138 2.48 12.63 -15.30
C THR A 138 1.38 12.04 -14.44
N MET A 139 1.72 11.66 -13.23
CA MET A 139 0.80 11.14 -12.23
C MET A 139 0.95 11.95 -10.96
N VAL A 140 -0.17 12.44 -10.42
CA VAL A 140 -0.22 13.20 -9.16
C VAL A 140 -0.95 12.36 -8.13
N LEU A 141 -0.28 12.07 -7.00
CA LEU A 141 -0.78 11.24 -5.92
C LEU A 141 -0.85 12.03 -4.62
N LYS A 142 -2.04 12.12 -4.05
CA LYS A 142 -2.28 12.82 -2.78
C LYS A 142 -2.60 11.80 -1.68
N TRP A 143 -1.92 11.90 -0.56
CA TRP A 143 -2.18 11.07 0.60
C TRP A 143 -3.59 11.32 1.16
N MET A 144 -4.27 10.24 1.54
CA MET A 144 -5.57 10.32 2.21
C MET A 144 -5.42 10.71 3.67
N ASP A 145 -4.38 10.23 4.34
CA ASP A 145 -4.05 10.66 5.70
C ASP A 145 -3.46 12.09 5.67
N PRO A 146 -4.11 13.06 6.35
CA PRO A 146 -3.66 14.45 6.33
C PRO A 146 -2.32 14.66 7.05
N GLU A 147 -1.98 13.84 8.05
CA GLU A 147 -0.69 13.92 8.73
C GLU A 147 0.43 13.48 7.81
N VAL A 148 0.24 12.35 7.12
CA VAL A 148 1.18 11.86 6.11
C VAL A 148 1.32 12.87 4.98
N GLY A 149 0.20 13.41 4.50
CA GLY A 149 0.18 14.48 3.49
C GLY A 149 0.91 15.74 3.95
N GLY A 150 0.77 16.11 5.22
CA GLY A 150 1.49 17.23 5.82
C GLY A 150 3.00 17.03 5.88
N ARG A 151 3.46 15.79 6.10
CA ARG A 151 4.90 15.46 6.13
C ARG A 151 5.52 15.33 4.74
N TYR A 152 4.86 14.63 3.84
CA TYR A 152 5.44 14.22 2.54
C TYR A 152 4.94 15.05 1.36
N GLY A 153 3.87 15.82 1.53
CA GLY A 153 3.25 16.58 0.44
C GLY A 153 2.49 15.69 -0.56
N THR A 154 2.06 16.31 -1.63
CA THR A 154 1.46 15.64 -2.80
C THR A 154 2.57 15.23 -3.75
N GLY A 155 2.64 13.94 -4.08
CA GLY A 155 3.66 13.39 -4.98
C GLY A 155 3.34 13.67 -6.43
N VAL A 156 4.35 14.08 -7.20
CA VAL A 156 4.27 14.15 -8.67
C VAL A 156 5.31 13.22 -9.28
N TYR A 157 4.83 12.34 -10.12
CA TYR A 157 5.62 11.34 -10.85
C TYR A 157 5.62 11.72 -12.33
N VAL A 158 6.80 11.86 -12.91
CA VAL A 158 6.95 12.14 -14.34
C VAL A 158 7.64 10.96 -15.00
N ARG A 159 7.00 10.39 -16.02
CA ARG A 159 7.51 9.20 -16.70
C ARG A 159 8.85 9.48 -17.35
N CYS A 160 9.84 8.64 -17.04
CA CYS A 160 11.13 8.69 -17.66
C CYS A 160 11.09 8.07 -19.08
N ALA A 161 11.87 8.64 -19.98
CA ALA A 161 12.03 8.03 -21.30
C ALA A 161 12.66 6.64 -21.18
N PRO A 162 12.36 5.70 -22.11
CA PRO A 162 13.04 4.41 -22.17
C PRO A 162 14.55 4.60 -22.25
N GLU A 163 15.30 3.66 -21.62
CA GLU A 163 16.75 3.69 -21.69
C GLU A 163 17.21 3.59 -23.16
N GLY A 164 18.10 4.47 -23.57
CA GLY A 164 18.58 4.57 -24.96
C GLY A 164 18.07 5.78 -25.71
N VAL A 165 16.89 6.32 -25.42
CA VAL A 165 16.37 7.51 -26.09
C VAL A 165 16.87 8.80 -25.42
N ALA A 166 17.14 8.76 -24.12
CA ALA A 166 17.61 9.94 -23.37
C ALA A 166 19.01 10.44 -23.78
N ARG A 167 19.81 9.61 -24.42
CA ARG A 167 21.17 9.99 -24.89
C ARG A 167 21.22 10.62 -26.26
N ALA A 168 20.19 10.47 -27.07
CA ALA A 168 20.17 10.97 -28.45
C ALA A 168 19.90 12.49 -28.55
N GLY A 169 19.40 13.13 -27.46
CA GLY A 169 19.06 14.56 -27.44
C GLY A 169 20.03 15.45 -26.68
N ALA A 170 21.06 14.92 -26.05
CA ALA A 170 22.08 15.71 -25.38
C ALA A 170 23.04 16.27 -26.40
N LYS A 171 22.77 17.50 -26.89
CA LYS A 171 23.73 18.27 -27.70
C LYS A 171 25.06 18.35 -26.95
N PRO A 172 26.19 17.94 -27.55
CA PRO A 172 27.51 18.06 -26.93
C PRO A 172 27.72 19.53 -26.50
N ARG A 173 28.01 19.72 -25.21
CA ARG A 173 28.44 21.02 -24.73
C ARG A 173 29.75 21.35 -25.40
N ALA A 174 29.77 22.40 -26.22
CA ALA A 174 30.98 22.90 -26.84
C ALA A 174 32.04 23.14 -25.75
N PRO A 175 33.32 22.76 -25.98
CA PRO A 175 34.40 23.08 -25.06
C PRO A 175 34.48 24.59 -24.92
N ALA A 176 34.63 25.06 -23.66
CA ALA A 176 34.90 26.46 -23.38
C ALA A 176 36.23 26.81 -24.08
N ALA A 177 36.22 27.85 -24.91
CA ALA A 177 37.42 28.39 -25.51
C ALA A 177 38.33 29.00 -24.41
N PRO A 178 39.69 28.94 -24.58
CA PRO A 178 40.65 29.44 -23.61
C PRO A 178 40.60 30.95 -23.44
#